data_60cbd53a090c36b22f48a338fb8eb496
#
_entry.id   60cbd53a090c36b22f48a338fb8eb496
#
_cell.length_a   1.000
_cell.length_b   1.000
_cell.length_c   1.000
_cell.angle_alpha   90.00
_cell.angle_beta   90.00
_cell.angle_gamma   90.00
#
_symmetry.space_group_name_H-M   'P 1'
#
loop_
_entity.id
_entity.type
_entity.pdbx_description
1 polymer ?
#
loop_
_entity_poly.entity_id
_entity_poly.type
_entity_poly.pdbx_seq_one_letter_code
_entity_poly.pdbx_strand_id
1 'polypeptide(L)'
;MHDPQRHMKPECEELLKAENMSSRGLSWTGDIFERELTKQLINSGEAPSRAEESVRSLVKATKNAIVQTLVTTAGLVASEGLSCKTQRACFGLWGFDLIWDDALLPFFIEANETPLFIPGMLSKDDPNAEGLLVNGLNDSLAILGAEPLPRERYLEAFKARLRRRCDFGTKCDYTTIDALLALEDEVRHKRSLEVLYPTAERVREFGARLKGEPPVDDYAMWVEELLAESG
;
A
#
# COMPACT_ATOMS: atom_id res chain seq x y z
N MET A 1 15.13 17.80 22.47
CA MET A 1 15.81 16.80 21.63
C MET A 1 15.71 15.47 22.36
N HIS A 2 14.87 14.57 21.89
CA HIS A 2 14.79 13.21 22.43
C HIS A 2 15.89 12.40 21.75
N ASP A 3 16.80 11.83 22.53
CA ASP A 3 17.83 10.92 22.06
C ASP A 3 17.19 9.52 21.91
N PRO A 4 16.94 9.02 20.71
CA PRO A 4 16.30 7.74 20.51
C PRO A 4 17.16 6.54 20.96
N GLN A 5 18.44 6.74 21.24
CA GLN A 5 19.33 5.69 21.71
C GLN A 5 19.17 5.35 23.20
N ARG A 6 18.44 6.16 23.97
CA ARG A 6 18.36 6.02 25.43
C ARG A 6 17.49 4.88 25.95
N HIS A 7 16.80 4.16 25.08
CA HIS A 7 15.86 3.08 25.46
C HIS A 7 16.15 1.70 24.87
N MET A 8 17.21 1.56 24.05
CA MET A 8 17.60 0.23 23.60
C MET A 8 18.27 -0.54 24.74
N LYS A 9 17.78 -1.74 25.02
CA LYS A 9 18.44 -2.66 25.94
C LYS A 9 19.85 -2.96 25.43
N PRO A 10 20.85 -3.14 26.33
CA PRO A 10 22.23 -3.47 25.94
C PRO A 10 22.34 -4.67 24.98
N GLU A 11 21.46 -5.64 25.12
CA GLU A 11 21.35 -6.81 24.26
C GLU A 11 20.99 -6.45 22.79
N CYS A 12 20.18 -5.39 22.59
CA CYS A 12 19.88 -4.90 21.25
C CYS A 12 21.05 -4.11 20.64
N GLU A 13 21.85 -3.42 21.45
CA GLU A 13 23.07 -2.75 20.99
C GLU A 13 24.15 -3.77 20.55
N GLU A 14 24.30 -4.90 21.23
CA GLU A 14 25.20 -5.96 20.80
C GLU A 14 24.74 -6.63 19.51
N LEU A 15 23.42 -6.82 19.32
CA LEU A 15 22.86 -7.33 18.08
C LEU A 15 23.07 -6.35 16.91
N LEU A 16 22.96 -5.04 17.16
CA LEU A 16 23.23 -4.01 16.14
C LEU A 16 24.71 -3.81 15.83
N LYS A 17 25.59 -4.06 16.81
CA LYS A 17 27.06 -4.02 16.63
C LYS A 17 27.61 -5.28 15.97
N ALA A 18 26.85 -6.37 15.93
CA ALA A 18 27.22 -7.52 15.14
C ALA A 18 27.20 -7.11 13.65
N GLU A 19 28.38 -6.89 13.07
CA GLU A 19 28.66 -6.50 11.70
C GLU A 19 28.03 -7.42 10.62
N ASN A 20 27.07 -8.25 11.00
CA ASN A 20 26.50 -9.35 10.24
C ASN A 20 24.98 -9.43 10.26
N MET A 21 24.24 -8.39 10.57
CA MET A 21 22.77 -8.47 10.44
C MET A 21 22.34 -8.81 8.99
N SER A 22 23.01 -8.23 8.01
CA SER A 22 22.75 -8.53 6.60
C SER A 22 23.22 -9.92 6.15
N SER A 23 24.28 -10.48 6.79
CA SER A 23 24.79 -11.81 6.46
C SER A 23 24.01 -12.96 7.10
N ARG A 24 23.09 -12.67 8.04
CA ARG A 24 22.25 -13.67 8.71
C ARG A 24 20.85 -13.79 8.14
N GLY A 25 20.53 -13.11 6.99
CA GLY A 25 19.21 -13.19 6.37
C GLY A 25 18.10 -12.59 7.23
N LEU A 26 18.41 -11.55 8.03
CA LEU A 26 17.45 -10.91 8.93
C LEU A 26 16.52 -9.93 8.23
N SER A 27 16.76 -9.62 6.95
CA SER A 27 15.96 -8.71 6.15
C SER A 27 15.66 -9.35 4.81
N TRP A 28 14.42 -9.71 4.59
CA TRP A 28 13.94 -10.35 3.36
C TRP A 28 12.99 -9.42 2.61
N THR A 29 13.00 -9.51 1.28
CA THR A 29 11.92 -8.95 0.47
C THR A 29 10.65 -9.79 0.65
N GLY A 30 9.50 -9.22 0.27
CA GLY A 30 8.21 -9.90 0.40
C GLY A 30 8.22 -11.31 -0.20
N ASP A 31 8.75 -11.45 -1.42
CA ASP A 31 8.80 -12.74 -2.13
C ASP A 31 9.67 -13.78 -1.41
N ILE A 32 10.81 -13.35 -0.87
CA ILE A 32 11.68 -14.24 -0.10
C ILE A 32 10.99 -14.62 1.21
N PHE A 33 10.38 -13.66 1.90
CA PHE A 33 9.64 -13.92 3.13
C PHE A 33 8.52 -14.94 2.91
N GLU A 34 7.68 -14.76 1.90
CA GLU A 34 6.58 -15.68 1.58
C GLU A 34 7.10 -17.09 1.29
N ARG A 35 8.16 -17.19 0.49
CA ARG A 35 8.78 -18.47 0.15
C ARG A 35 9.39 -19.18 1.37
N GLU A 36 10.13 -18.46 2.20
CA GLU A 36 10.79 -19.05 3.36
C GLU A 36 9.78 -19.41 4.45
N LEU A 37 8.73 -18.59 4.65
CA LEU A 37 7.64 -18.94 5.56
C LEU A 37 6.89 -20.18 5.09
N THR A 38 6.58 -20.29 3.79
CA THR A 38 5.96 -21.50 3.22
C THR A 38 6.82 -22.74 3.50
N LYS A 39 8.13 -22.66 3.29
CA LYS A 39 9.05 -23.77 3.61
C LYS A 39 9.05 -24.14 5.11
N GLN A 40 9.02 -23.14 5.99
CA GLN A 40 8.98 -23.38 7.43
C GLN A 40 7.68 -24.09 7.84
N LEU A 41 6.53 -23.68 7.30
CA LEU A 41 5.26 -24.35 7.56
C LEU A 41 5.23 -25.80 7.07
N ILE A 42 5.79 -26.07 5.90
CA ILE A 42 5.93 -27.45 5.39
C ILE A 42 6.85 -28.26 6.29
N ASN A 43 7.98 -27.71 6.71
CA ASN A 43 8.93 -28.38 7.60
C ASN A 43 8.34 -28.64 9.00
N SER A 44 7.38 -27.83 9.44
CA SER A 44 6.63 -28.06 10.70
C SER A 44 5.52 -29.09 10.56
N GLY A 45 5.31 -29.65 9.36
CA GLY A 45 4.37 -30.74 9.12
C GLY A 45 3.07 -30.34 8.41
N GLU A 46 2.94 -29.09 7.94
CA GLU A 46 1.80 -28.70 7.12
C GLU A 46 1.89 -29.30 5.70
N ALA A 47 0.74 -29.65 5.14
CA ALA A 47 0.67 -30.03 3.73
C ALA A 47 1.03 -28.82 2.85
N PRO A 48 1.77 -28.99 1.73
CA PRO A 48 2.24 -27.89 0.90
C PRO A 48 1.12 -26.91 0.46
N SER A 49 -0.03 -27.43 0.01
CA SER A 49 -1.16 -26.60 -0.40
C SER A 49 -1.75 -25.79 0.75
N ARG A 50 -1.72 -26.32 1.97
CA ARG A 50 -2.18 -25.62 3.16
C ARG A 50 -1.20 -24.53 3.58
N ALA A 51 0.10 -24.83 3.53
CA ALA A 51 1.14 -23.85 3.83
C ALA A 51 1.07 -22.63 2.87
N GLU A 52 0.88 -22.87 1.57
CA GLU A 52 0.69 -21.81 0.59
C GLU A 52 -0.59 -20.98 0.86
N GLU A 53 -1.70 -21.63 1.26
CA GLU A 53 -2.93 -20.93 1.61
C GLU A 53 -2.78 -20.10 2.88
N SER A 54 -2.06 -20.62 3.89
CA SER A 54 -1.74 -19.90 5.12
C SER A 54 -0.95 -18.63 4.83
N VAL A 55 0.07 -18.71 3.97
CA VAL A 55 0.87 -17.54 3.56
C VAL A 55 0.04 -16.53 2.76
N ARG A 56 -0.77 -16.98 1.79
CA ARG A 56 -1.69 -16.08 1.05
C ARG A 56 -2.66 -15.36 1.99
N SER A 57 -3.20 -16.08 2.97
CA SER A 57 -4.11 -15.53 3.96
C SER A 57 -3.43 -14.49 4.85
N LEU A 58 -2.17 -14.74 5.27
CA LEU A 58 -1.35 -13.78 6.00
C LEU A 58 -1.13 -12.50 5.20
N VAL A 59 -0.72 -12.61 3.93
CA VAL A 59 -0.49 -11.44 3.06
C VAL A 59 -1.78 -10.63 2.89
N LYS A 60 -2.90 -11.31 2.65
CA LYS A 60 -4.21 -10.65 2.56
C LYS A 60 -4.59 -9.94 3.86
N ALA A 61 -4.43 -10.60 5.01
CA ALA A 61 -4.72 -10.02 6.32
C ALA A 61 -3.83 -8.82 6.62
N THR A 62 -2.54 -8.88 6.26
CA THR A 62 -1.60 -7.77 6.38
C THR A 62 -2.03 -6.56 5.56
N LYS A 63 -2.38 -6.75 4.29
CA LYS A 63 -2.89 -5.68 3.42
C LYS A 63 -4.19 -5.08 3.98
N ASN A 64 -5.08 -5.90 4.53
CA ASN A 64 -6.31 -5.44 5.15
C ASN A 64 -6.04 -4.63 6.42
N ALA A 65 -5.09 -5.03 7.25
CA ALA A 65 -4.70 -4.25 8.44
C ALA A 65 -4.16 -2.86 8.07
N ILE A 66 -3.35 -2.75 7.02
CA ILE A 66 -2.86 -1.47 6.47
C ILE A 66 -4.04 -0.61 6.01
N VAL A 67 -4.93 -1.14 5.16
CA VAL A 67 -6.10 -0.40 4.66
C VAL A 67 -7.00 0.05 5.81
N GLN A 68 -7.27 -0.82 6.77
CA GLN A 68 -8.08 -0.48 7.94
C GLN A 68 -7.47 0.68 8.74
N THR A 69 -6.16 0.66 8.96
CA THR A 69 -5.43 1.73 9.64
C THR A 69 -5.57 3.05 8.88
N LEU A 70 -5.32 3.05 7.56
CA LEU A 70 -5.42 4.24 6.73
C LEU A 70 -6.84 4.81 6.69
N VAL A 71 -7.85 3.97 6.47
CA VAL A 71 -9.27 4.39 6.41
C VAL A 71 -9.71 4.98 7.75
N THR A 72 -9.33 4.37 8.86
CA THR A 72 -9.67 4.89 10.20
C THR A 72 -8.98 6.23 10.46
N THR A 73 -7.71 6.35 10.10
CA THR A 73 -6.92 7.57 10.30
C THR A 73 -7.40 8.70 9.39
N ALA A 74 -7.75 8.41 8.13
CA ALA A 74 -8.27 9.41 7.19
C ALA A 74 -9.53 10.09 7.73
N GLY A 75 -10.45 9.35 8.34
CA GLY A 75 -11.64 9.92 8.97
C GLY A 75 -11.31 10.88 10.12
N LEU A 76 -10.29 10.57 10.94
CA LEU A 76 -9.80 11.45 12.00
C LEU A 76 -9.15 12.71 11.43
N VAL A 77 -8.26 12.57 10.45
CA VAL A 77 -7.58 13.70 9.78
C VAL A 77 -8.59 14.66 9.16
N ALA A 78 -9.61 14.12 8.48
CA ALA A 78 -10.69 14.92 7.90
C ALA A 78 -11.49 15.69 8.96
N SER A 79 -11.77 15.06 10.12
CA SER A 79 -12.51 15.71 11.23
C SER A 79 -11.75 16.87 11.88
N GLU A 80 -10.41 16.84 11.84
CA GLU A 80 -9.55 17.92 12.36
C GLU A 80 -9.33 19.06 11.34
N GLY A 81 -9.99 19.01 10.19
CA GLY A 81 -9.85 20.02 9.15
C GLY A 81 -8.50 20.02 8.41
N LEU A 82 -7.72 18.95 8.59
CA LEU A 82 -6.43 18.74 7.93
C LEU A 82 -6.63 18.15 6.52
N SER A 83 -7.66 18.63 5.81
CA SER A 83 -7.91 18.17 4.44
C SER A 83 -6.97 18.84 3.45
N CYS A 84 -6.51 18.09 2.48
CA CYS A 84 -5.76 18.64 1.35
C CYS A 84 -6.63 19.55 0.52
N LYS A 85 -6.14 20.75 0.22
CA LYS A 85 -6.88 21.75 -0.59
C LYS A 85 -7.18 21.26 -2.01
N THR A 86 -6.38 20.35 -2.52
CA THR A 86 -6.61 19.63 -3.78
C THR A 86 -6.16 18.20 -3.60
N GLN A 87 -6.84 17.23 -4.17
CA GLN A 87 -6.50 15.80 -4.06
C GLN A 87 -5.11 15.46 -4.58
N ARG A 88 -4.57 16.27 -5.50
CA ARG A 88 -3.21 16.10 -6.05
C ARG A 88 -2.10 16.72 -5.20
N ALA A 89 -2.45 17.52 -4.19
CA ALA A 89 -1.47 18.25 -3.39
C ALA A 89 -0.94 17.44 -2.20
N CYS A 90 -1.54 16.29 -1.90
CA CYS A 90 -1.17 15.51 -0.74
C CYS A 90 -0.88 14.06 -1.13
N PHE A 91 0.34 13.67 -0.85
CA PHE A 91 0.76 12.28 -0.89
C PHE A 91 1.66 12.01 0.29
N GLY A 92 1.77 10.77 0.68
CA GLY A 92 2.72 10.33 1.70
C GLY A 92 3.28 8.96 1.30
N LEU A 93 4.55 8.78 1.54
CA LEU A 93 5.19 7.47 1.48
C LEU A 93 5.36 6.99 2.90
N TRP A 94 4.70 5.89 3.25
CA TRP A 94 4.63 5.39 4.61
C TRP A 94 5.25 4.01 4.73
N GLY A 95 6.04 3.78 5.76
CA GLY A 95 6.43 2.46 6.21
C GLY A 95 5.45 1.97 7.27
N PHE A 96 5.01 0.71 7.17
CA PHE A 96 4.12 0.08 8.15
C PHE A 96 4.86 -1.05 8.83
N ASP A 97 5.00 -0.96 10.14
CA ASP A 97 5.61 -2.00 10.96
C ASP A 97 4.51 -2.88 11.54
N LEU A 98 4.60 -4.17 11.22
CA LEU A 98 3.66 -5.19 11.67
C LEU A 98 4.41 -6.40 12.23
N ILE A 99 3.77 -7.09 13.17
CA ILE A 99 4.18 -8.41 13.64
C ILE A 99 3.02 -9.38 13.44
N TRP A 100 3.32 -10.66 13.43
CA TRP A 100 2.32 -11.73 13.34
C TRP A 100 2.41 -12.63 14.55
N ASP A 101 1.28 -13.12 15.04
CA ASP A 101 1.22 -14.14 16.07
C ASP A 101 1.40 -15.55 15.50
N ASP A 102 1.34 -16.56 16.37
CA ASP A 102 1.45 -17.97 15.99
C ASP A 102 0.29 -18.45 15.08
N ALA A 103 -0.81 -17.70 15.04
CA ALA A 103 -1.93 -17.95 14.13
C ALA A 103 -1.80 -17.17 12.80
N LEU A 104 -0.65 -16.52 12.56
CA LEU A 104 -0.35 -15.68 11.41
C LEU A 104 -1.29 -14.46 11.26
N LEU A 105 -1.84 -13.98 12.39
CA LEU A 105 -2.65 -12.76 12.41
C LEU A 105 -1.74 -11.54 12.55
N PRO A 106 -1.91 -10.50 11.71
CA PRO A 106 -1.09 -9.30 11.76
C PRO A 106 -1.52 -8.37 12.89
N PHE A 107 -0.53 -7.82 13.59
CA PHE A 107 -0.68 -6.74 14.56
C PHE A 107 0.10 -5.53 14.06
N PHE A 108 -0.59 -4.41 13.92
CA PHE A 108 0.01 -3.14 13.58
C PHE A 108 0.79 -2.57 14.78
N ILE A 109 2.03 -2.18 14.57
CA ILE A 109 2.88 -1.55 15.58
C ILE A 109 2.89 -0.04 15.36
N GLU A 110 3.39 0.41 14.20
CA GLU A 110 3.50 1.83 13.90
C GLU A 110 3.49 2.09 12.39
N ALA A 111 3.25 3.36 12.04
CA ALA A 111 3.43 3.87 10.68
C ALA A 111 4.45 5.01 10.69
N ASN A 112 5.42 4.95 9.81
CA ASN A 112 6.50 5.90 9.67
C ASN A 112 6.31 6.77 8.43
N GLU A 113 6.26 8.10 8.59
CA GLU A 113 6.11 9.07 7.47
C GLU A 113 7.32 9.11 6.53
N THR A 114 8.47 8.73 7.04
CA THR A 114 9.72 8.68 6.29
C THR A 114 10.33 7.29 6.41
N PRO A 115 9.85 6.31 5.63
CA PRO A 115 10.41 4.99 5.67
C PRO A 115 11.89 5.06 5.30
N LEU A 116 12.74 4.47 6.14
CA LEU A 116 14.17 4.42 5.92
C LEU A 116 14.48 3.45 4.76
N PHE A 117 14.69 4.02 3.59
CA PHE A 117 15.24 3.29 2.45
C PHE A 117 16.76 3.26 2.57
N ILE A 118 17.31 2.43 3.44
CA ILE A 118 18.77 2.27 3.54
C ILE A 118 19.22 1.14 2.61
N PRO A 119 19.95 1.46 1.53
CA PRO A 119 20.51 0.48 0.63
C PRO A 119 21.41 -0.44 1.40
N GLY A 120 21.46 -1.35 1.93
CA GLY A 120 22.34 -2.15 2.78
C GLY A 120 21.65 -2.77 3.99
N MET A 121 20.43 -2.37 4.32
CA MET A 121 19.57 -3.07 5.26
C MET A 121 18.89 -4.29 4.63
N LEU A 122 18.76 -4.30 3.31
CA LEU A 122 18.25 -5.46 2.58
C LEU A 122 19.32 -6.53 2.48
N SER A 123 18.92 -7.77 2.54
CA SER A 123 19.84 -8.89 2.47
C SER A 123 20.74 -8.79 1.24
N LYS A 124 22.06 -8.88 1.44
CA LYS A 124 23.01 -8.96 0.34
C LYS A 124 22.83 -10.21 -0.53
N ASP A 125 22.09 -11.16 -0.01
CA ASP A 125 21.75 -12.41 -0.69
C ASP A 125 20.51 -12.28 -1.58
N ASP A 126 19.82 -11.11 -1.55
CA ASP A 126 18.72 -10.82 -2.47
C ASP A 126 19.19 -9.88 -3.59
N PRO A 127 19.52 -10.42 -4.78
CA PRO A 127 19.98 -9.63 -5.90
C PRO A 127 18.93 -8.63 -6.42
N ASN A 128 17.66 -8.78 -6.00
CA ASN A 128 16.55 -7.92 -6.43
C ASN A 128 16.25 -6.79 -5.43
N ALA A 129 16.83 -6.85 -4.23
CA ALA A 129 16.45 -5.93 -3.15
C ALA A 129 16.68 -4.46 -3.50
N GLU A 130 17.84 -4.12 -4.08
CA GLU A 130 18.12 -2.76 -4.53
C GLU A 130 17.19 -2.34 -5.69
N GLY A 131 16.96 -3.26 -6.63
CA GLY A 131 16.04 -3.04 -7.74
C GLY A 131 14.60 -2.78 -7.28
N LEU A 132 14.12 -3.47 -6.26
CA LEU A 132 12.78 -3.26 -5.70
C LEU A 132 12.63 -1.87 -5.08
N LEU A 133 13.64 -1.39 -4.34
CA LEU A 133 13.63 -0.04 -3.79
C LEU A 133 13.62 1.03 -4.89
N VAL A 134 14.49 0.91 -5.86
CA VAL A 134 14.59 1.86 -6.98
C VAL A 134 13.29 1.85 -7.80
N ASN A 135 12.75 0.67 -8.10
CA ASN A 135 11.50 0.55 -8.84
C ASN A 135 10.32 1.12 -8.03
N GLY A 136 10.22 0.82 -6.74
CA GLY A 136 9.16 1.36 -5.88
C GLY A 136 9.18 2.89 -5.81
N LEU A 137 10.38 3.49 -5.70
CA LEU A 137 10.53 4.95 -5.75
C LEU A 137 10.17 5.52 -7.13
N ASN A 138 10.62 4.90 -8.22
CA ASN A 138 10.30 5.34 -9.57
C ASN A 138 8.79 5.24 -9.86
N ASP A 139 8.13 4.17 -9.39
CA ASP A 139 6.69 3.99 -9.55
C ASP A 139 5.91 5.01 -8.70
N SER A 140 6.39 5.33 -7.50
CA SER A 140 5.83 6.39 -6.67
C SER A 140 5.96 7.77 -7.34
N LEU A 141 7.12 8.08 -7.93
CA LEU A 141 7.33 9.31 -8.69
C LEU A 141 6.44 9.38 -9.94
N ALA A 142 6.20 8.25 -10.61
CA ALA A 142 5.30 8.18 -11.75
C ALA A 142 3.86 8.54 -11.34
N ILE A 143 3.35 7.99 -10.23
CA ILE A 143 2.03 8.35 -9.67
C ILE A 143 1.94 9.85 -9.39
N LEU A 144 3.01 10.46 -8.87
CA LEU A 144 3.08 11.90 -8.61
C LEU A 144 3.16 12.77 -9.87
N GLY A 145 3.18 12.17 -11.05
CA GLY A 145 3.21 12.88 -12.33
C GLY A 145 4.59 13.36 -12.75
N ALA A 146 5.68 12.83 -12.19
CA ALA A 146 7.03 13.10 -12.67
C ALA A 146 7.25 12.67 -14.13
N GLU A 147 6.47 11.67 -14.57
CA GLU A 147 6.35 11.29 -15.97
C GLU A 147 4.92 11.54 -16.46
N PRO A 148 4.69 12.59 -17.27
CA PRO A 148 3.35 12.87 -17.75
C PRO A 148 2.86 11.77 -18.69
N LEU A 149 1.75 11.13 -18.35
CA LEU A 149 1.02 10.33 -19.33
C LEU A 149 0.42 11.25 -20.39
N PRO A 150 0.51 10.87 -21.66
CA PRO A 150 -0.24 11.56 -22.71
C PRO A 150 -1.74 11.33 -22.48
N ARG A 151 -2.38 12.26 -21.79
CA ARG A 151 -3.81 12.18 -21.43
C ARG A 151 -4.71 11.97 -22.64
N GLU A 152 -4.28 12.41 -23.83
CA GLU A 152 -4.98 12.19 -25.09
C GLU A 152 -5.27 10.70 -25.33
N ARG A 153 -4.42 9.80 -24.85
CA ARG A 153 -4.58 8.35 -25.06
C ARG A 153 -5.76 7.76 -24.30
N TYR A 154 -6.15 8.31 -23.17
CA TYR A 154 -7.23 7.76 -22.35
C TYR A 154 -8.38 8.74 -22.10
N LEU A 155 -8.27 9.99 -22.52
CA LEU A 155 -9.27 11.02 -22.27
C LEU A 155 -10.66 10.62 -22.81
N GLU A 156 -10.72 9.98 -23.96
CA GLU A 156 -12.01 9.54 -24.52
C GLU A 156 -12.59 8.35 -23.73
N ALA A 157 -11.77 7.44 -23.28
CA ALA A 157 -12.21 6.35 -22.38
C ALA A 157 -12.69 6.91 -21.03
N PHE A 158 -11.96 7.87 -20.46
CA PHE A 158 -12.38 8.60 -19.27
C PHE A 158 -13.74 9.27 -19.46
N LYS A 159 -13.93 10.05 -20.52
CA LYS A 159 -15.20 10.70 -20.84
C LYS A 159 -16.34 9.69 -21.01
N ALA A 160 -16.07 8.55 -21.65
CA ALA A 160 -17.07 7.51 -21.83
C ALA A 160 -17.49 6.88 -20.49
N ARG A 161 -16.55 6.61 -19.58
CA ARG A 161 -16.85 6.14 -18.21
C ARG A 161 -17.63 7.20 -17.45
N LEU A 162 -17.19 8.45 -17.51
CA LEU A 162 -17.84 9.55 -16.83
C LEU A 162 -19.32 9.71 -17.27
N ARG A 163 -19.61 9.62 -18.58
CA ARG A 163 -20.99 9.65 -19.09
C ARG A 163 -21.86 8.51 -18.59
N ARG A 164 -21.28 7.31 -18.41
CA ARG A 164 -22.04 6.16 -17.88
C ARG A 164 -22.37 6.30 -16.41
N ARG A 165 -21.52 6.99 -15.65
CA ARG A 165 -21.61 7.01 -14.18
C ARG A 165 -22.16 8.29 -13.62
N CYS A 166 -21.92 9.41 -14.27
CA CYS A 166 -22.32 10.72 -13.79
C CYS A 166 -23.52 11.22 -14.57
N ASP A 167 -24.62 11.39 -13.89
CA ASP A 167 -25.71 12.20 -14.40
C ASP A 167 -25.32 13.66 -14.24
N PHE A 168 -24.86 14.29 -15.34
CA PHE A 168 -24.36 15.66 -15.35
C PHE A 168 -25.39 16.61 -14.74
N GLY A 169 -25.08 17.14 -13.57
CA GLY A 169 -25.89 18.07 -12.81
C GLY A 169 -26.47 17.53 -11.51
N THR A 170 -26.49 16.23 -11.28
CA THR A 170 -27.04 15.64 -10.05
C THR A 170 -26.07 14.76 -9.27
N LYS A 171 -25.13 14.10 -9.93
CA LYS A 171 -24.25 13.11 -9.30
C LYS A 171 -22.76 13.43 -9.34
N CYS A 172 -22.29 14.25 -10.30
CA CYS A 172 -20.89 14.61 -10.43
C CYS A 172 -20.73 16.13 -10.53
N ASP A 173 -20.31 16.72 -9.46
CA ASP A 173 -19.80 18.09 -9.46
C ASP A 173 -18.34 18.14 -9.95
N TYR A 174 -17.81 19.34 -10.09
CA TYR A 174 -16.44 19.56 -10.54
C TYR A 174 -15.42 18.85 -9.64
N THR A 175 -15.63 18.84 -8.33
CA THR A 175 -14.76 18.21 -7.33
C THR A 175 -14.70 16.71 -7.53
N THR A 176 -15.87 16.08 -7.74
CA THR A 176 -15.97 14.66 -8.04
C THR A 176 -15.26 14.27 -9.34
N ILE A 177 -15.44 15.09 -10.39
CA ILE A 177 -14.79 14.86 -11.69
C ILE A 177 -13.27 14.98 -11.58
N ASP A 178 -12.76 15.97 -10.85
CA ASP A 178 -11.31 16.15 -10.62
C ASP A 178 -10.73 14.99 -9.81
N ALA A 179 -11.48 14.51 -8.82
CA ALA A 179 -11.12 13.33 -8.03
C ALA A 179 -11.02 12.05 -8.88
N LEU A 180 -12.02 11.82 -9.73
CA LEU A 180 -12.02 10.66 -10.63
C LEU A 180 -10.88 10.75 -11.67
N LEU A 181 -10.57 11.94 -12.16
CA LEU A 181 -9.44 12.14 -13.06
C LEU A 181 -8.09 11.91 -12.37
N ALA A 182 -7.95 12.36 -11.12
CA ALA A 182 -6.77 12.09 -10.33
C ALA A 182 -6.58 10.59 -10.09
N LEU A 183 -7.65 9.90 -9.71
CA LEU A 183 -7.66 8.46 -9.50
C LEU A 183 -7.33 7.69 -10.80
N GLU A 184 -7.86 8.12 -11.94
CA GLU A 184 -7.53 7.56 -13.25
C GLU A 184 -6.04 7.68 -13.54
N ASP A 185 -5.46 8.88 -13.32
CA ASP A 185 -4.04 9.14 -13.49
C ASP A 185 -3.21 8.21 -12.58
N GLU A 186 -3.55 8.10 -11.30
CA GLU A 186 -2.84 7.25 -10.33
C GLU A 186 -2.86 5.77 -10.71
N VAL A 187 -4.04 5.22 -11.03
CA VAL A 187 -4.16 3.81 -11.40
C VAL A 187 -3.40 3.50 -12.69
N ARG A 188 -3.38 4.42 -13.65
CA ARG A 188 -2.63 4.23 -14.91
C ARG A 188 -1.11 4.34 -14.72
N HIS A 189 -0.66 5.09 -13.71
CA HIS A 189 0.76 5.23 -13.39
C HIS A 189 1.26 4.24 -12.34
N LYS A 190 0.40 3.39 -11.80
CA LYS A 190 0.78 2.49 -10.70
C LYS A 190 1.91 1.52 -11.04
N ARG A 191 2.10 1.22 -12.32
CA ARG A 191 3.12 0.27 -12.82
C ARG A 191 3.10 -1.04 -12.03
N SER A 192 4.18 -1.34 -11.27
CA SER A 192 4.28 -2.52 -10.42
C SER A 192 3.54 -2.40 -9.09
N LEU A 193 3.10 -1.20 -8.70
CA LEU A 193 2.38 -0.99 -7.44
C LEU A 193 0.97 -1.59 -7.49
N GLU A 194 0.56 -2.14 -6.36
CA GLU A 194 -0.80 -2.68 -6.19
C GLU A 194 -1.73 -1.60 -5.64
N VAL A 195 -2.92 -1.48 -6.21
CA VAL A 195 -3.98 -0.63 -5.65
C VAL A 195 -4.63 -1.37 -4.50
N LEU A 196 -4.41 -0.92 -3.28
CA LEU A 196 -5.03 -1.52 -2.11
C LEU A 196 -6.41 -0.96 -1.81
N TYR A 197 -6.64 0.33 -2.09
CA TYR A 197 -7.90 1.02 -1.84
C TYR A 197 -8.02 2.23 -2.80
N PRO A 198 -9.23 2.58 -3.28
CA PRO A 198 -10.50 1.87 -3.11
C PRO A 198 -10.65 0.71 -4.10
N THR A 199 -10.91 -0.49 -3.61
CA THR A 199 -11.36 -1.63 -4.41
C THR A 199 -12.75 -2.05 -3.94
N ALA A 200 -13.57 -2.68 -4.80
CA ALA A 200 -14.93 -3.06 -4.46
C ALA A 200 -15.00 -4.00 -3.22
N GLU A 201 -14.03 -4.91 -3.10
CA GLU A 201 -13.93 -5.80 -1.92
C GLU A 201 -13.71 -4.99 -0.65
N ARG A 202 -12.71 -4.11 -0.64
CA ARG A 202 -12.33 -3.35 0.57
C ARG A 202 -13.27 -2.22 0.90
N VAL A 203 -13.94 -1.65 -0.10
CA VAL A 203 -14.99 -0.65 0.15
C VAL A 203 -16.19 -1.31 0.84
N ARG A 204 -16.59 -2.51 0.45
CA ARG A 204 -17.64 -3.26 1.17
C ARG A 204 -17.23 -3.61 2.61
N GLU A 205 -15.97 -3.94 2.83
CA GLU A 205 -15.45 -4.32 4.14
C GLU A 205 -15.26 -3.12 5.08
N PHE A 206 -14.72 -2.02 4.55
CA PHE A 206 -14.29 -0.88 5.37
C PHE A 206 -15.06 0.42 5.12
N GLY A 207 -15.79 0.55 4.02
CA GLY A 207 -16.43 1.81 3.59
C GLY A 207 -17.46 2.36 4.58
N ALA A 208 -18.13 1.50 5.35
CA ALA A 208 -19.08 1.93 6.37
C ALA A 208 -18.44 2.75 7.51
N ARG A 209 -17.10 2.74 7.62
CA ARG A 209 -16.33 3.49 8.63
C ARG A 209 -16.03 4.94 8.17
N LEU A 210 -16.13 5.22 6.88
CA LEU A 210 -15.93 6.56 6.28
C LEU A 210 -17.27 7.32 6.26
N LYS A 211 -17.79 7.69 7.42
CA LYS A 211 -19.03 8.46 7.52
C LYS A 211 -18.84 9.88 6.95
N GLY A 212 -19.56 10.22 5.89
CA GLY A 212 -19.64 11.57 5.34
C GLY A 212 -18.84 11.85 4.08
N GLU A 213 -18.14 10.88 3.52
CA GLU A 213 -17.42 11.02 2.26
C GLU A 213 -18.34 10.70 1.05
N PRO A 214 -18.01 11.23 -0.16
CA PRO A 214 -18.77 10.92 -1.39
C PRO A 214 -18.84 9.42 -1.63
N PRO A 215 -19.77 8.94 -2.45
CA PRO A 215 -20.05 7.51 -2.60
C PRO A 215 -18.79 6.74 -3.01
N VAL A 216 -18.12 6.18 -2.01
CA VAL A 216 -16.87 5.40 -2.16
C VAL A 216 -17.09 4.23 -3.13
N ASP A 217 -18.34 3.76 -3.24
CA ASP A 217 -18.75 2.73 -4.20
C ASP A 217 -18.48 3.15 -5.65
N ASP A 218 -18.69 4.41 -6.00
CA ASP A 218 -18.44 4.92 -7.36
C ASP A 218 -16.94 4.93 -7.69
N TYR A 219 -16.09 5.29 -6.73
CA TYR A 219 -14.63 5.23 -6.90
C TYR A 219 -14.13 3.78 -7.02
N ALA A 220 -14.66 2.89 -6.19
CA ALA A 220 -14.30 1.47 -6.23
C ALA A 220 -14.62 0.84 -7.58
N MET A 221 -15.82 1.09 -8.10
CA MET A 221 -16.23 0.61 -9.42
C MET A 221 -15.39 1.21 -10.54
N TRP A 222 -14.95 2.49 -10.39
CA TRP A 222 -14.05 3.13 -11.35
C TRP A 222 -12.69 2.43 -11.40
N VAL A 223 -12.11 2.14 -10.23
CA VAL A 223 -10.85 1.40 -10.12
C VAL A 223 -10.95 0.00 -10.71
N GLU A 224 -12.02 -0.72 -10.43
CA GLU A 224 -12.23 -2.08 -10.98
C GLU A 224 -12.27 -2.08 -12.51
N GLU A 225 -12.96 -1.10 -13.13
CA GLU A 225 -12.98 -0.96 -14.59
C GLU A 225 -11.56 -0.69 -15.14
N LEU A 226 -10.78 0.18 -14.47
CA LEU A 226 -9.41 0.49 -14.88
C LEU A 226 -8.46 -0.70 -14.76
N LEU A 227 -8.57 -1.44 -13.67
CA LEU A 227 -7.75 -2.63 -13.45
C LEU A 227 -8.07 -3.72 -14.48
N ALA A 228 -9.35 -3.88 -14.86
CA ALA A 228 -9.75 -4.81 -15.92
C ALA A 228 -9.23 -4.41 -17.32
N GLU A 229 -9.03 -3.11 -17.60
CA GLU A 229 -8.44 -2.63 -18.85
C GLU A 229 -6.92 -2.83 -18.91
N SER A 230 -6.27 -3.01 -17.78
CA SER A 230 -4.80 -3.05 -17.63
C SER A 230 -4.22 -4.48 -17.60
N GLY A 231 -5.07 -5.49 -17.45
CA GLY A 231 -4.72 -6.93 -17.44
C GLY A 231 -4.92 -7.55 -18.81
#